data_a78a7ef51a26a94384cb1cea5b233bf7
#
_entry.id   a78a7ef51a26a94384cb1cea5b233bf7
#
_cell.length_a   1.000
_cell.length_b   1.000
_cell.length_c   1.000
_cell.angle_alpha   90.00
_cell.angle_beta   90.00
_cell.angle_gamma   90.00
#
_symmetry.space_group_name_H-M   'P 1'
#
loop_
_entity.id
_entity.type
_entity.pdbx_description
1 polymer ?
#
loop_
_entity_poly.entity_id
_entity_poly.type
_entity_poly.pdbx_seq_one_letter_code
_entity_poly.pdbx_strand_id
1 'polypeptide(L)'
;MTASGTGAEMNSGAVITCEDKMWKGPILGTAPSFAILDPAYTASVPKMQVLSGAFDTLSHAMETYFGNSDQDNVSDDVALAVMRNTVVNMKRLLENIDDMQARGNLMWDSAMAENGMLKVGRLTDFQAHQIEHQLGAYTDCNHGQGLAVIHPAYYRHILKDAQEKFTRFAKVVFGKDTAEEGIEALVDFIRECQLPEKLSELRSNTEITPEILRKVADTCNIIKCGPRELDRDEIYEILVECI
;
A
#
# COMPACT_ATOMS: atom_id res chain seq x y z
N MET A 1 15.71 -12.12 4.63
CA MET A 1 14.38 -11.64 4.16
C MET A 1 13.46 -12.83 4.00
N THR A 2 12.28 -12.80 4.59
CA THR A 2 11.34 -13.94 4.58
C THR A 2 9.95 -13.57 4.02
N ALA A 3 9.66 -12.28 3.86
CA ALA A 3 8.43 -11.78 3.26
C ALA A 3 8.68 -10.46 2.55
N SER A 4 7.97 -10.20 1.45
CA SER A 4 7.93 -8.89 0.78
C SER A 4 6.98 -7.94 1.51
N GLY A 5 7.12 -6.63 1.29
CA GLY A 5 6.25 -5.57 1.83
C GLY A 5 7.05 -4.40 2.38
N THR A 6 7.82 -4.64 3.43
CA THR A 6 8.46 -3.57 4.22
C THR A 6 9.76 -3.01 3.65
N GLY A 7 10.43 -3.71 2.74
CA GLY A 7 11.77 -3.32 2.28
C GLY A 7 12.82 -3.16 3.38
N ALA A 8 12.61 -3.78 4.55
CA ALA A 8 13.45 -3.59 5.75
C ALA A 8 14.92 -3.97 5.54
N GLU A 9 15.23 -4.73 4.51
CA GLU A 9 16.59 -5.09 4.08
C GLU A 9 17.36 -3.92 3.49
N MET A 10 16.69 -2.86 3.03
CA MET A 10 17.31 -1.70 2.38
C MET A 10 16.86 -0.36 2.95
N ASN A 11 16.22 -0.34 4.11
CA ASN A 11 15.84 0.91 4.80
C ASN A 11 16.12 0.81 6.31
N SER A 12 15.79 1.88 7.04
CA SER A 12 15.93 1.96 8.51
C SER A 12 14.59 2.18 9.20
N GLY A 13 13.48 2.00 8.48
CA GLY A 13 12.14 2.17 9.01
C GLY A 13 11.67 0.94 9.79
N ALA A 14 10.85 1.18 10.79
CA ALA A 14 10.06 0.15 11.46
C ALA A 14 8.72 0.77 11.87
N VAL A 15 7.70 -0.06 12.03
CA VAL A 15 6.39 0.38 12.52
C VAL A 15 6.11 -0.33 13.84
N ILE A 16 5.66 0.43 14.83
CA ILE A 16 5.27 -0.11 16.14
C ILE A 16 3.84 0.27 16.47
N THR A 17 3.20 -0.57 17.26
CA THR A 17 1.88 -0.32 17.85
C THR A 17 2.04 -0.04 19.34
N CYS A 18 1.45 1.06 19.82
CA CYS A 18 1.33 1.39 21.22
C CYS A 18 -0.12 1.14 21.64
N GLU A 19 -0.38 -0.02 22.24
CA GLU A 19 -1.73 -0.46 22.60
C GLU A 19 -2.38 0.48 23.62
N ASP A 20 -1.61 0.95 24.62
CA ASP A 20 -2.12 1.89 25.64
C ASP A 20 -2.62 3.22 25.05
N LYS A 21 -2.07 3.64 23.92
CA LYS A 21 -2.42 4.89 23.24
C LYS A 21 -3.30 4.69 22.01
N MET A 22 -3.59 3.44 21.66
CA MET A 22 -4.27 3.08 20.42
C MET A 22 -3.63 3.81 19.21
N TRP A 23 -2.31 3.71 19.11
CA TRP A 23 -1.53 4.38 18.07
C TRP A 23 -0.58 3.40 17.39
N LYS A 24 -0.51 3.43 16.06
CA LYS A 24 0.43 2.68 15.24
C LYS A 24 1.13 3.66 14.29
N GLY A 25 2.45 3.53 14.17
CA GLY A 25 3.17 4.45 13.30
C GLY A 25 4.66 4.14 13.19
N PRO A 26 5.35 4.90 12.32
CA PRO A 26 6.75 4.66 12.00
C PRO A 26 7.69 5.14 13.10
N ILE A 27 8.78 4.39 13.25
CA ILE A 27 9.98 4.81 13.96
C ILE A 27 11.19 4.65 13.04
N LEU A 28 12.24 5.43 13.29
CA LEU A 28 13.51 5.27 12.62
C LEU A 28 14.44 4.41 13.46
N GLY A 29 15.00 3.38 12.83
CA GLY A 29 15.98 2.48 13.40
C GLY A 29 17.31 2.54 12.67
N THR A 30 18.01 1.41 12.66
CA THR A 30 19.30 1.26 11.98
C THR A 30 19.11 0.38 10.74
N ALA A 31 19.60 0.85 9.59
CA ALA A 31 19.64 0.03 8.38
C ALA A 31 20.63 -1.13 8.55
N PRO A 32 20.36 -2.32 7.99
CA PRO A 32 21.30 -3.44 8.02
C PRO A 32 22.58 -3.10 7.24
N SER A 33 23.73 -3.60 7.73
CA SER A 33 25.00 -3.44 7.03
C SER A 33 25.09 -4.24 5.73
N PHE A 34 24.36 -5.34 5.64
CA PHE A 34 24.12 -6.14 4.43
C PHE A 34 22.83 -6.92 4.58
N ALA A 35 22.24 -7.29 3.44
CA ALA A 35 21.06 -8.14 3.42
C ALA A 35 21.18 -9.18 2.30
N ILE A 36 20.58 -10.36 2.51
CA ILE A 36 20.50 -11.45 1.53
C ILE A 36 19.05 -11.60 1.13
N LEU A 37 18.77 -11.41 -0.16
CA LEU A 37 17.46 -11.57 -0.76
C LEU A 37 17.43 -12.90 -1.52
N ASP A 38 17.09 -13.97 -0.80
CA ASP A 38 16.92 -15.31 -1.38
C ASP A 38 15.45 -15.72 -1.30
N PRO A 39 14.74 -15.86 -2.44
CA PRO A 39 13.33 -16.19 -2.46
C PRO A 39 13.00 -17.55 -1.84
N ALA A 40 13.97 -18.47 -1.72
CA ALA A 40 13.75 -19.75 -1.08
C ALA A 40 13.26 -19.60 0.38
N TYR A 41 13.68 -18.55 1.08
CA TYR A 41 13.20 -18.27 2.44
C TYR A 41 11.74 -17.81 2.50
N THR A 42 11.12 -17.50 1.38
CA THR A 42 9.69 -17.16 1.32
C THR A 42 8.80 -18.37 1.04
N ALA A 43 9.37 -19.54 0.71
CA ALA A 43 8.63 -20.71 0.24
C ALA A 43 7.54 -21.20 1.20
N SER A 44 7.76 -21.09 2.51
CA SER A 44 6.81 -21.52 3.54
C SER A 44 5.79 -20.44 3.94
N VAL A 45 5.87 -19.24 3.38
CA VAL A 45 4.92 -18.16 3.71
C VAL A 45 3.56 -18.49 3.10
N PRO A 46 2.46 -18.46 3.87
CA PRO A 46 1.13 -18.73 3.36
C PRO A 46 0.74 -17.80 2.21
N LYS A 47 0.00 -18.33 1.22
CA LYS A 47 -0.41 -17.59 0.01
C LYS A 47 -0.98 -16.21 0.32
N MET A 48 -1.94 -16.13 1.26
CA MET A 48 -2.56 -14.85 1.60
C MET A 48 -1.57 -13.84 2.17
N GLN A 49 -0.59 -14.29 2.96
CA GLN A 49 0.45 -13.40 3.50
C GLN A 49 1.41 -12.92 2.40
N VAL A 50 1.72 -13.78 1.43
CA VAL A 50 2.52 -13.37 0.26
C VAL A 50 1.82 -12.29 -0.55
N LEU A 51 0.53 -12.50 -0.84
CA LEU A 51 -0.28 -11.55 -1.61
C LEU A 51 -0.51 -10.24 -0.85
N SER A 52 -0.76 -10.31 0.46
CA SER A 52 -0.90 -9.12 1.31
C SER A 52 0.39 -8.28 1.33
N GLY A 53 1.55 -8.93 1.50
CA GLY A 53 2.83 -8.22 1.49
C GLY A 53 3.22 -7.67 0.12
N ALA A 54 2.85 -8.37 -0.96
CA ALA A 54 3.05 -7.85 -2.31
C ALA A 54 2.12 -6.66 -2.61
N PHE A 55 0.89 -6.68 -2.09
CA PHE A 55 -0.01 -5.53 -2.19
C PHE A 55 0.50 -4.33 -1.37
N ASP A 56 1.09 -4.56 -0.21
CA ASP A 56 1.79 -3.54 0.58
C ASP A 56 2.95 -2.90 -0.21
N THR A 57 3.75 -3.72 -0.93
CA THR A 57 4.76 -3.22 -1.87
C THR A 57 4.15 -2.32 -2.96
N LEU A 58 3.04 -2.74 -3.56
CA LEU A 58 2.31 -1.95 -4.56
C LEU A 58 1.82 -0.63 -3.95
N SER A 59 1.28 -0.68 -2.74
CA SER A 59 0.81 0.48 -1.98
C SER A 59 1.93 1.50 -1.72
N HIS A 60 3.08 1.07 -1.24
CA HIS A 60 4.25 1.93 -1.04
C HIS A 60 4.67 2.66 -2.33
N ALA A 61 4.74 1.92 -3.45
CA ALA A 61 5.08 2.51 -4.74
C ALA A 61 4.00 3.50 -5.22
N MET A 62 2.70 3.17 -5.04
CA MET A 62 1.58 4.04 -5.40
C MET A 62 1.59 5.34 -4.58
N GLU A 63 1.68 5.26 -3.25
CA GLU A 63 1.63 6.45 -2.40
C GLU A 63 2.89 7.33 -2.54
N THR A 64 4.02 6.73 -2.90
CA THR A 64 5.20 7.51 -3.29
C THR A 64 4.99 8.20 -4.63
N TYR A 65 4.43 7.52 -5.62
CA TYR A 65 4.14 8.07 -6.95
C TYR A 65 3.07 9.18 -6.91
N PHE A 66 1.97 8.99 -6.19
CA PHE A 66 0.89 9.96 -6.06
C PHE A 66 1.22 11.15 -5.15
N GLY A 67 2.32 11.11 -4.43
CA GLY A 67 2.80 12.25 -3.65
C GLY A 67 2.97 13.52 -4.50
N ASN A 68 2.94 14.67 -3.83
CA ASN A 68 3.03 15.96 -4.51
C ASN A 68 4.44 16.19 -5.08
N SER A 69 4.51 16.43 -6.38
CA SER A 69 5.70 16.92 -7.06
C SER A 69 5.26 17.83 -8.20
N ASP A 70 5.93 18.97 -8.34
CA ASP A 70 5.64 19.95 -9.39
C ASP A 70 6.05 19.47 -10.79
N GLN A 71 6.84 18.42 -10.88
CA GLN A 71 7.40 17.90 -12.13
C GLN A 71 7.56 16.39 -12.10
N ASP A 72 7.25 15.75 -13.23
CA ASP A 72 7.62 14.35 -13.48
C ASP A 72 9.15 14.21 -13.50
N ASN A 73 9.64 13.14 -12.92
CA ASN A 73 11.06 12.79 -12.95
C ASN A 73 11.27 11.28 -13.10
N VAL A 74 12.52 10.85 -13.17
CA VAL A 74 12.86 9.42 -13.34
C VAL A 74 12.33 8.55 -12.20
N SER A 75 12.09 9.12 -10.99
CA SER A 75 11.48 8.37 -9.88
C SER A 75 10.04 7.95 -10.19
N ASP A 76 9.28 8.75 -10.98
CA ASP A 76 7.96 8.38 -11.46
C ASP A 76 8.00 7.17 -12.40
N ASP A 77 8.93 7.17 -13.34
CA ASP A 77 9.10 6.06 -14.29
C ASP A 77 9.47 4.77 -13.56
N VAL A 78 10.39 4.85 -12.58
CA VAL A 78 10.79 3.70 -11.76
C VAL A 78 9.63 3.22 -10.89
N ALA A 79 8.86 4.14 -10.26
CA ALA A 79 7.70 3.77 -9.47
C ALA A 79 6.64 3.02 -10.29
N LEU A 80 6.32 3.52 -11.49
CA LEU A 80 5.41 2.86 -12.42
C LEU A 80 5.94 1.49 -12.89
N ALA A 81 7.25 1.37 -13.10
CA ALA A 81 7.87 0.09 -13.45
C ALA A 81 7.77 -0.92 -12.30
N VAL A 82 8.02 -0.50 -11.05
CA VAL A 82 7.85 -1.33 -9.85
C VAL A 82 6.40 -1.78 -9.72
N MET A 83 5.44 -0.86 -9.79
CA MET A 83 4.01 -1.19 -9.70
C MET A 83 3.58 -2.22 -10.75
N ARG A 84 3.95 -1.98 -12.02
CA ARG A 84 3.64 -2.93 -13.11
C ARG A 84 4.29 -4.29 -12.87
N ASN A 85 5.56 -4.34 -12.44
CA ASN A 85 6.26 -5.59 -12.17
C ASN A 85 5.62 -6.34 -11.02
N THR A 86 5.22 -5.64 -9.95
CA THR A 86 4.51 -6.21 -8.81
C THR A 86 3.18 -6.86 -9.24
N VAL A 87 2.34 -6.13 -10.00
CA VAL A 87 1.07 -6.67 -10.54
C VAL A 87 1.30 -7.93 -11.39
N VAL A 88 2.28 -7.91 -12.30
CA VAL A 88 2.60 -9.06 -13.17
C VAL A 88 3.04 -10.27 -12.34
N ASN A 89 3.91 -10.09 -11.34
CA ASN A 89 4.41 -11.20 -10.55
C ASN A 89 3.38 -11.70 -9.52
N MET A 90 2.50 -10.84 -8.99
CA MET A 90 1.35 -11.28 -8.20
C MET A 90 0.42 -12.19 -9.04
N LYS A 91 0.11 -11.82 -10.29
CA LYS A 91 -0.68 -12.68 -11.20
C LYS A 91 -0.01 -14.04 -11.46
N ARG A 92 1.30 -14.09 -11.67
CA ARG A 92 2.04 -15.35 -11.77
C ARG A 92 1.90 -16.21 -10.51
N LEU A 93 1.91 -15.60 -9.33
CA LEU A 93 1.71 -16.34 -8.06
C LEU A 93 0.28 -16.81 -7.84
N LEU A 94 -0.72 -16.18 -8.47
CA LEU A 94 -2.09 -16.71 -8.48
C LEU A 94 -2.17 -18.02 -9.27
N GLU A 95 -1.44 -18.12 -10.37
CA GLU A 95 -1.35 -19.32 -11.21
C GLU A 95 -0.48 -20.41 -10.57
N ASN A 96 0.67 -20.02 -10.01
CA ASN A 96 1.61 -20.94 -9.34
C ASN A 96 2.28 -20.26 -8.14
N ILE A 97 1.81 -20.55 -6.94
CA ILE A 97 2.33 -19.99 -5.69
C ILE A 97 3.81 -20.35 -5.43
N ASP A 98 4.31 -21.41 -6.04
CA ASP A 98 5.69 -21.90 -5.90
C ASP A 98 6.64 -21.32 -6.98
N ASP A 99 6.19 -20.36 -7.78
CA ASP A 99 7.04 -19.64 -8.73
C ASP A 99 8.11 -18.80 -8.02
N MET A 100 9.28 -19.40 -7.81
CA MET A 100 10.41 -18.76 -7.12
C MET A 100 10.96 -17.53 -7.84
N GLN A 101 10.82 -17.46 -9.17
CA GLN A 101 11.21 -16.26 -9.91
C GLN A 101 10.26 -15.10 -9.62
N ALA A 102 8.94 -15.36 -9.60
CA ALA A 102 7.96 -14.34 -9.23
C ALA A 102 8.15 -13.87 -7.78
N ARG A 103 8.42 -14.80 -6.84
CA ARG A 103 8.75 -14.45 -5.45
C ARG A 103 10.01 -13.60 -5.34
N GLY A 104 11.06 -13.93 -6.10
CA GLY A 104 12.29 -13.15 -6.14
C GLY A 104 12.10 -11.75 -6.71
N ASN A 105 11.27 -11.61 -7.76
CA ASN A 105 10.91 -10.31 -8.31
C ASN A 105 10.15 -9.45 -7.28
N LEU A 106 9.13 -10.02 -6.60
CA LEU A 106 8.38 -9.30 -5.57
C LEU A 106 9.25 -8.89 -4.38
N MET A 107 10.24 -9.70 -4.01
CA MET A 107 11.22 -9.36 -2.99
C MET A 107 12.07 -8.16 -3.41
N TRP A 108 12.49 -8.09 -4.68
CA TRP A 108 13.22 -6.96 -5.22
C TRP A 108 12.34 -5.71 -5.36
N ASP A 109 11.10 -5.87 -5.83
CA ASP A 109 10.11 -4.79 -5.92
C ASP A 109 9.89 -4.13 -4.54
N SER A 110 9.77 -4.95 -3.47
CA SER A 110 9.64 -4.48 -2.09
C SER A 110 10.85 -3.63 -1.66
N ALA A 111 12.07 -4.12 -1.93
CA ALA A 111 13.28 -3.36 -1.64
C ALA A 111 13.29 -2.02 -2.41
N MET A 112 12.94 -2.03 -3.70
CA MET A 112 12.90 -0.84 -4.55
C MET A 112 11.84 0.16 -4.12
N ALA A 113 10.66 -0.29 -3.67
CA ALA A 113 9.58 0.57 -3.22
C ALA A 113 9.95 1.37 -1.96
N GLU A 114 10.80 0.81 -1.07
CA GLU A 114 11.06 1.38 0.25
C GLU A 114 12.53 1.74 0.55
N ASN A 115 13.47 1.58 -0.38
CA ASN A 115 14.87 1.96 -0.16
C ASN A 115 15.13 3.49 -0.26
N GLY A 116 14.10 4.30 -0.49
CA GLY A 116 14.18 5.75 -0.62
C GLY A 116 14.43 6.26 -2.04
N MET A 117 14.75 5.39 -3.01
CA MET A 117 15.06 5.83 -4.39
C MET A 117 13.83 6.45 -5.07
N LEU A 118 12.64 5.90 -4.84
CA LEU A 118 11.40 6.45 -5.39
C LEU A 118 11.03 7.81 -4.77
N LYS A 119 11.57 8.13 -3.59
CA LYS A 119 11.27 9.36 -2.83
C LYS A 119 12.16 10.55 -3.24
N VAL A 120 13.15 10.32 -4.12
CA VAL A 120 14.06 11.38 -4.54
C VAL A 120 13.32 12.43 -5.37
N GLY A 121 13.42 13.70 -4.92
CA GLY A 121 12.82 14.85 -5.60
C GLY A 121 11.30 14.98 -5.43
N ARG A 122 10.71 14.34 -4.39
CA ARG A 122 9.26 14.43 -4.12
C ARG A 122 8.90 14.38 -2.65
N LEU A 123 7.72 14.87 -2.35
CA LEU A 123 7.03 14.67 -1.08
C LEU A 123 6.01 13.53 -1.27
N THR A 124 6.07 12.54 -0.41
CA THR A 124 5.22 11.34 -0.52
C THR A 124 3.86 11.56 0.12
N ASP A 125 2.84 10.87 -0.36
CA ASP A 125 1.50 10.92 0.21
C ASP A 125 1.41 10.12 1.52
N PHE A 126 1.34 8.81 1.44
CA PHE A 126 1.18 7.90 2.57
C PHE A 126 -0.08 8.13 3.43
N GLN A 127 -1.10 8.81 2.92
CA GLN A 127 -2.34 9.02 3.68
C GLN A 127 -3.15 7.73 3.85
N ALA A 128 -3.21 6.86 2.83
CA ALA A 128 -3.87 5.56 2.97
C ALA A 128 -3.18 4.69 4.05
N HIS A 129 -1.84 4.72 4.11
CA HIS A 129 -1.09 4.08 5.19
C HIS A 129 -1.41 4.66 6.57
N GLN A 130 -1.57 5.99 6.70
CA GLN A 130 -1.93 6.57 7.99
C GLN A 130 -3.33 6.15 8.44
N ILE A 131 -4.28 6.07 7.52
CA ILE A 131 -5.64 5.57 7.80
C ILE A 131 -5.57 4.10 8.22
N GLU A 132 -4.82 3.26 7.48
CA GLU A 132 -4.66 1.84 7.82
C GLU A 132 -3.92 1.63 9.14
N HIS A 133 -2.85 2.37 9.38
CA HIS A 133 -2.13 2.29 10.66
C HIS A 133 -3.07 2.55 11.83
N GLN A 134 -3.90 3.57 11.72
CA GLN A 134 -4.83 3.88 12.80
C GLN A 134 -5.97 2.86 12.88
N LEU A 135 -6.47 2.34 11.75
CA LEU A 135 -7.41 1.22 11.73
C LEU A 135 -6.78 -0.03 12.40
N GLY A 136 -5.56 -0.38 12.02
CA GLY A 136 -4.82 -1.51 12.59
C GLY A 136 -4.53 -1.36 14.07
N ALA A 137 -4.33 -0.13 14.58
CA ALA A 137 -4.18 0.11 16.02
C ALA A 137 -5.44 -0.26 16.82
N TYR A 138 -6.63 -0.07 16.25
CA TYR A 138 -7.91 -0.44 16.88
C TYR A 138 -8.34 -1.88 16.64
N THR A 139 -7.90 -2.50 15.55
CA THR A 139 -8.52 -3.74 15.05
C THR A 139 -7.56 -4.92 14.94
N ASP A 140 -6.25 -4.64 14.92
CA ASP A 140 -5.18 -5.63 14.68
C ASP A 140 -5.38 -6.41 13.37
N CYS A 141 -5.99 -5.76 12.35
CA CYS A 141 -6.16 -6.36 11.04
C CYS A 141 -4.84 -6.52 10.29
N ASN A 142 -4.80 -7.42 9.31
CA ASN A 142 -3.62 -7.57 8.45
C ASN A 142 -3.39 -6.30 7.63
N HIS A 143 -2.18 -5.73 7.71
CA HIS A 143 -1.81 -4.45 7.12
C HIS A 143 -2.08 -4.37 5.61
N GLY A 144 -1.53 -5.31 4.83
CA GLY A 144 -1.71 -5.28 3.37
C GLY A 144 -3.17 -5.51 2.94
N GLN A 145 -3.95 -6.26 3.74
CA GLN A 145 -5.39 -6.41 3.50
C GLN A 145 -6.17 -5.13 3.82
N GLY A 146 -5.81 -4.45 4.91
CA GLY A 146 -6.39 -3.15 5.24
C GLY A 146 -6.12 -2.10 4.15
N LEU A 147 -4.89 -2.06 3.63
CA LEU A 147 -4.52 -1.21 2.50
C LEU A 147 -5.33 -1.55 1.23
N ALA A 148 -5.56 -2.84 0.93
CA ALA A 148 -6.35 -3.24 -0.23
C ALA A 148 -7.79 -2.72 -0.16
N VAL A 149 -8.39 -2.69 1.03
CA VAL A 149 -9.73 -2.14 1.25
C VAL A 149 -9.76 -0.61 1.13
N ILE A 150 -8.75 0.08 1.68
CA ILE A 150 -8.75 1.55 1.78
C ILE A 150 -8.42 2.23 0.45
N HIS A 151 -7.45 1.71 -0.31
CA HIS A 151 -6.94 2.38 -1.52
C HIS A 151 -8.00 2.76 -2.55
N PRO A 152 -8.96 1.88 -2.94
CA PRO A 152 -9.96 2.24 -3.94
C PRO A 152 -10.80 3.44 -3.53
N ALA A 153 -11.32 3.46 -2.31
CA ALA A 153 -12.14 4.56 -1.79
C ALA A 153 -11.32 5.86 -1.68
N TYR A 154 -10.11 5.76 -1.12
CA TYR A 154 -9.19 6.88 -1.02
C TYR A 154 -8.87 7.47 -2.41
N TYR A 155 -8.53 6.65 -3.38
CA TYR A 155 -8.19 7.12 -4.72
C TYR A 155 -9.36 7.72 -5.48
N ARG A 156 -10.58 7.20 -5.33
CA ARG A 156 -11.78 7.86 -5.87
C ARG A 156 -11.98 9.25 -5.27
N HIS A 157 -11.71 9.39 -3.97
CA HIS A 157 -11.84 10.66 -3.26
C HIS A 157 -10.88 11.73 -3.79
N ILE A 158 -9.62 11.38 -4.03
CA ILE A 158 -8.56 12.32 -4.47
C ILE A 158 -8.33 12.35 -5.99
N LEU A 159 -9.10 11.61 -6.77
CA LEU A 159 -8.88 11.44 -8.21
C LEU A 159 -8.75 12.77 -8.95
N LYS A 160 -9.63 13.73 -8.64
CA LYS A 160 -9.66 15.03 -9.31
C LYS A 160 -8.43 15.90 -9.00
N ASP A 161 -7.79 15.65 -7.86
CA ASP A 161 -6.61 16.41 -7.42
C ASP A 161 -5.30 15.90 -8.05
N ALA A 162 -5.35 14.69 -8.69
CA ALA A 162 -4.19 14.07 -9.32
C ALA A 162 -4.54 13.36 -10.65
N GLN A 163 -5.50 13.89 -11.40
CA GLN A 163 -6.07 13.26 -12.63
C GLN A 163 -5.02 12.78 -13.63
N GLU A 164 -4.00 13.58 -13.91
CA GLU A 164 -2.96 13.23 -14.88
C GLU A 164 -2.12 12.05 -14.42
N LYS A 165 -1.74 12.03 -13.14
CA LYS A 165 -1.00 10.91 -12.53
C LYS A 165 -1.82 9.62 -12.52
N PHE A 166 -3.11 9.69 -12.19
CA PHE A 166 -4.00 8.53 -12.25
C PHE A 166 -4.18 8.01 -13.69
N THR A 167 -4.29 8.90 -14.68
CA THR A 167 -4.35 8.49 -16.10
C THR A 167 -3.06 7.78 -16.52
N ARG A 168 -1.89 8.30 -16.13
CA ARG A 168 -0.60 7.67 -16.43
C ARG A 168 -0.44 6.33 -15.73
N PHE A 169 -0.83 6.23 -14.45
CA PHE A 169 -0.88 4.98 -13.70
C PHE A 169 -1.78 3.95 -14.39
N ALA A 170 -3.01 4.33 -14.76
CA ALA A 170 -3.94 3.50 -15.49
C ALA A 170 -3.32 2.91 -16.75
N LYS A 171 -2.67 3.76 -17.55
CA LYS A 171 -2.04 3.38 -18.83
C LYS A 171 -0.87 2.43 -18.64
N VAL A 172 0.04 2.75 -17.72
CA VAL A 172 1.31 2.01 -17.58
C VAL A 172 1.14 0.71 -16.80
N VAL A 173 0.32 0.72 -15.74
CA VAL A 173 0.18 -0.44 -14.85
C VAL A 173 -0.89 -1.41 -15.37
N PHE A 174 -2.03 -0.89 -15.84
CA PHE A 174 -3.19 -1.70 -16.22
C PHE A 174 -3.57 -1.65 -17.71
N GLY A 175 -2.92 -0.80 -18.52
CA GLY A 175 -3.22 -0.65 -19.94
C GLY A 175 -4.59 0.00 -20.21
N LYS A 176 -5.08 0.83 -19.29
CA LYS A 176 -6.33 1.56 -19.36
C LYS A 176 -6.11 2.99 -19.86
N ASP A 177 -7.13 3.61 -20.41
CA ASP A 177 -7.00 4.92 -21.06
C ASP A 177 -7.44 6.09 -20.16
N THR A 178 -8.26 5.84 -19.14
CA THR A 178 -8.73 6.86 -18.20
C THR A 178 -8.32 6.57 -16.76
N ALA A 179 -8.29 7.61 -15.93
CA ALA A 179 -7.97 7.52 -14.51
C ALA A 179 -9.00 6.65 -13.77
N GLU A 180 -10.28 6.81 -14.09
CA GLU A 180 -11.40 6.07 -13.53
C GLU A 180 -11.27 4.57 -13.84
N GLU A 181 -11.00 4.23 -15.11
CA GLU A 181 -10.74 2.83 -15.51
C GLU A 181 -9.52 2.24 -14.79
N GLY A 182 -8.52 3.07 -14.48
CA GLY A 182 -7.35 2.65 -13.71
C GLY A 182 -7.68 2.26 -12.27
N ILE A 183 -8.55 3.03 -11.61
CA ILE A 183 -9.02 2.70 -10.24
C ILE A 183 -9.89 1.45 -10.28
N GLU A 184 -10.80 1.31 -11.24
CA GLU A 184 -11.61 0.09 -11.38
C GLU A 184 -10.74 -1.13 -11.70
N ALA A 185 -9.69 -0.98 -12.50
CA ALA A 185 -8.73 -2.06 -12.75
C ALA A 185 -7.94 -2.46 -11.49
N LEU A 186 -7.67 -1.52 -10.57
CA LEU A 186 -7.09 -1.82 -9.26
C LEU A 186 -8.09 -2.62 -8.40
N VAL A 187 -9.37 -2.25 -8.40
CA VAL A 187 -10.44 -3.02 -7.70
C VAL A 187 -10.52 -4.44 -8.25
N ASP A 188 -10.58 -4.59 -9.57
CA ASP A 188 -10.63 -5.91 -10.21
C ASP A 188 -9.38 -6.75 -9.87
N PHE A 189 -8.21 -6.12 -9.80
CA PHE A 189 -6.97 -6.78 -9.42
C PHE A 189 -6.97 -7.23 -7.94
N ILE A 190 -7.49 -6.42 -7.02
CA ILE A 190 -7.68 -6.78 -5.61
C ILE A 190 -8.57 -8.02 -5.50
N ARG A 191 -9.68 -8.05 -6.24
CA ARG A 191 -10.61 -9.18 -6.31
C ARG A 191 -9.95 -10.42 -6.91
N GLU A 192 -9.20 -10.28 -8.01
CA GLU A 192 -8.43 -11.37 -8.65
C GLU A 192 -7.44 -11.99 -7.65
N CYS A 193 -6.79 -11.16 -6.82
CA CYS A 193 -5.89 -11.60 -5.76
C CYS A 193 -6.59 -12.22 -4.54
N GLN A 194 -7.93 -12.24 -4.50
CA GLN A 194 -8.71 -12.70 -3.36
C GLN A 194 -8.40 -11.93 -2.07
N LEU A 195 -7.98 -10.68 -2.20
CA LEU A 195 -7.81 -9.76 -1.09
C LEU A 195 -9.18 -9.17 -0.70
N PRO A 196 -9.38 -8.78 0.56
CA PRO A 196 -10.62 -8.15 0.99
C PRO A 196 -10.93 -6.88 0.19
N GLU A 197 -12.21 -6.72 -0.19
CA GLU A 197 -12.73 -5.52 -0.84
C GLU A 197 -13.46 -4.61 0.16
N LYS A 198 -13.82 -5.13 1.35
CA LYS A 198 -14.59 -4.45 2.39
C LYS A 198 -14.00 -4.65 3.77
N LEU A 199 -14.24 -3.67 4.65
CA LEU A 199 -13.84 -3.75 6.06
C LEU A 199 -14.47 -4.96 6.79
N SER A 200 -15.70 -5.34 6.42
CA SER A 200 -16.40 -6.50 6.98
C SER A 200 -15.75 -7.85 6.66
N GLU A 201 -14.87 -7.90 5.67
CA GLU A 201 -14.13 -9.10 5.25
C GLU A 201 -12.77 -9.22 5.97
N LEU A 202 -12.33 -8.17 6.64
CA LEU A 202 -11.07 -8.18 7.39
C LEU A 202 -11.22 -9.04 8.65
N ARG A 203 -10.24 -9.91 8.87
CA ARG A 203 -10.09 -10.54 10.18
C ARG A 203 -9.60 -9.51 11.18
N SER A 204 -10.40 -9.26 12.21
CA SER A 204 -10.18 -8.23 13.21
C SER A 204 -10.40 -8.77 14.62
N ASN A 205 -9.64 -8.27 15.60
CA ASN A 205 -9.80 -8.58 17.01
C ASN A 205 -10.91 -7.74 17.67
N THR A 206 -11.39 -6.69 16.97
CA THR A 206 -12.44 -5.77 17.42
C THR A 206 -13.48 -5.64 16.33
N GLU A 207 -14.76 -5.63 16.67
CA GLU A 207 -15.82 -5.35 15.70
C GLU A 207 -15.64 -3.96 15.09
N ILE A 208 -15.67 -3.88 13.76
CA ILE A 208 -15.51 -2.61 13.03
C ILE A 208 -16.88 -1.94 12.94
N THR A 209 -17.14 -1.04 13.87
CA THR A 209 -18.40 -0.27 13.96
C THR A 209 -18.20 1.17 13.50
N PRO A 210 -19.28 1.91 13.17
CA PRO A 210 -19.18 3.34 12.84
C PRO A 210 -18.46 4.16 13.92
N GLU A 211 -18.60 3.80 15.19
CA GLU A 211 -17.92 4.46 16.32
C GLU A 211 -16.40 4.22 16.27
N ILE A 212 -15.97 3.01 15.89
CA ILE A 212 -14.55 2.72 15.69
C ILE A 212 -14.02 3.48 14.49
N LEU A 213 -14.74 3.52 13.36
CA LEU A 213 -14.33 4.28 12.18
C LEU A 213 -14.23 5.78 12.49
N ARG A 214 -15.12 6.34 13.28
CA ARG A 214 -15.02 7.73 13.74
C ARG A 214 -13.76 7.96 14.58
N LYS A 215 -13.45 7.07 15.51
CA LYS A 215 -12.21 7.14 16.31
C LYS A 215 -10.96 7.04 15.43
N VAL A 216 -10.95 6.16 14.44
CA VAL A 216 -9.86 6.06 13.46
C VAL A 216 -9.68 7.40 12.74
N ALA A 217 -10.73 7.98 12.22
CA ALA A 217 -10.68 9.27 11.53
C ALA A 217 -10.20 10.41 12.45
N ASP A 218 -10.69 10.45 13.69
CA ASP A 218 -10.35 11.52 14.65
C ASP A 218 -8.91 11.47 15.12
N THR A 219 -8.29 10.28 15.14
CA THR A 219 -6.93 10.05 15.65
C THR A 219 -5.90 9.77 14.58
N CYS A 220 -6.32 9.56 13.32
CA CYS A 220 -5.43 9.35 12.18
C CYS A 220 -4.47 10.54 12.01
N ASN A 221 -3.23 10.24 11.64
CA ASN A 221 -2.30 11.29 11.24
C ASN A 221 -2.67 11.82 9.85
N ILE A 222 -2.66 13.15 9.68
CA ILE A 222 -2.98 13.82 8.41
C ILE A 222 -1.69 14.14 7.66
N ILE A 223 -1.60 13.66 6.42
CA ILE A 223 -0.49 13.96 5.52
C ILE A 223 -0.79 15.25 4.75
N LYS A 224 0.16 16.18 4.78
CA LYS A 224 0.04 17.49 4.11
C LYS A 224 0.69 17.56 2.73
N CYS A 225 1.37 16.49 2.34
CA CYS A 225 2.21 16.45 1.15
C CYS A 225 1.60 15.60 0.03
N GLY A 226 0.39 15.07 0.22
CA GLY A 226 -0.35 14.34 -0.80
C GLY A 226 -0.98 15.27 -1.85
N PRO A 227 -1.69 14.70 -2.83
CA PRO A 227 -2.47 15.48 -3.80
C PRO A 227 -3.50 16.39 -3.13
N ARG A 228 -4.00 15.97 -1.97
CA ARG A 228 -4.99 16.68 -1.17
C ARG A 228 -4.71 16.48 0.32
N GLU A 229 -4.72 17.55 1.10
CA GLU A 229 -4.76 17.47 2.57
C GLU A 229 -6.20 17.19 3.00
N LEU A 230 -6.45 15.98 3.57
CA LEU A 230 -7.77 15.58 4.03
C LEU A 230 -8.08 16.16 5.41
N ASP A 231 -9.37 16.41 5.66
CA ASP A 231 -9.86 16.64 7.02
C ASP A 231 -10.40 15.34 7.67
N ARG A 232 -10.83 15.43 8.93
CA ARG A 232 -11.32 14.28 9.71
C ARG A 232 -12.62 13.70 9.17
N ASP A 233 -13.47 14.53 8.60
CA ASP A 233 -14.76 14.12 8.08
C ASP A 233 -14.57 13.42 6.72
N GLU A 234 -13.67 13.91 5.87
CA GLU A 234 -13.28 13.23 4.62
C GLU A 234 -12.69 11.84 4.89
N ILE A 235 -11.80 11.70 5.89
CA ILE A 235 -11.25 10.39 6.30
C ILE A 235 -12.38 9.45 6.77
N TYR A 236 -13.34 9.97 7.52
CA TYR A 236 -14.48 9.17 7.95
C TYR A 236 -15.37 8.73 6.78
N GLU A 237 -15.62 9.62 5.81
CA GLU A 237 -16.38 9.31 4.59
C GLU A 237 -15.70 8.19 3.77
N ILE A 238 -14.37 8.28 3.60
CA ILE A 238 -13.58 7.22 2.94
C ILE A 238 -13.74 5.88 3.67
N LEU A 239 -13.64 5.87 4.99
CA LEU A 239 -13.82 4.64 5.78
C LEU A 239 -15.23 4.07 5.70
N VAL A 240 -16.25 4.92 5.63
CA VAL A 240 -17.66 4.49 5.45
C VAL A 240 -17.86 3.87 4.06
N GLU A 241 -17.24 4.40 3.00
CA GLU A 241 -17.28 3.80 1.66
C GLU A 241 -16.68 2.38 1.64
N CYS A 242 -15.79 2.06 2.57
CA CYS A 242 -15.14 0.74 2.68
C CYS A 242 -16.01 -0.35 3.37
N ILE A 243 -17.23 -0.06 3.86
CA ILE A 243 -18.12 -1.04 4.56
C ILE A 243 -18.78 -2.05 3.57
#